data_70aea07811e18f7ea010b51e7fed1b78
#
_entry.id   70aea07811e18f7ea010b51e7fed1b78
#
_cell.length_a   1.000
_cell.length_b   1.000
_cell.length_c   1.000
_cell.angle_alpha   90.00
_cell.angle_beta   90.00
_cell.angle_gamma   90.00
#
_symmetry.space_group_name_H-M   'P 1'
#
loop_
_entity.id
_entity.type
_entity.pdbx_description
1 polymer ?
#
loop_
_entity_poly.entity_id
_entity_poly.type
_entity_poly.pdbx_seq_one_letter_code
_entity_poly.pdbx_strand_id
1 'polypeptide(L)'
;MLRTAALILIGAPAFGAAGLLLIRLHPGNLPVRIVGYAGILFFGGCFAAGLLVLRRLARNSEALTLTPEKLTVRQPNGREYALKWNEIRSFREADINGQPFIAVITSEPQKPAVQSHNRLRLWLRRLDERLTGSAINISPSSIHCRRDELYATLCEYLEKYGQ
;
A
#
# COMPACT_ATOMS: atom_id res chain seq x y z
N MET A 1 -11.17 4.24 2.10
CA MET A 1 -10.80 3.10 1.25
C MET A 1 -11.82 1.95 1.27
N LEU A 2 -12.35 1.54 2.43
CA LEU A 2 -13.35 0.44 2.52
C LEU A 2 -14.64 0.73 1.73
N ARG A 3 -15.14 1.97 1.77
CA ARG A 3 -16.36 2.39 1.04
C ARG A 3 -16.20 2.32 -0.49
N THR A 4 -15.04 2.72 -1.00
CA THR A 4 -14.75 2.68 -2.45
C THR A 4 -14.60 1.24 -2.94
N ALA A 5 -13.95 0.38 -2.15
CA ALA A 5 -13.83 -1.04 -2.47
C ALA A 5 -15.19 -1.75 -2.46
N ALA A 6 -16.07 -1.42 -1.51
CA ALA A 6 -17.44 -1.96 -1.46
C ALA A 6 -18.28 -1.52 -2.67
N LEU A 7 -18.17 -0.25 -3.10
CA LEU A 7 -18.86 0.25 -4.29
C LEU A 7 -18.40 -0.47 -5.57
N ILE A 8 -17.11 -0.75 -5.72
CA ILE A 8 -16.58 -1.49 -6.88
C ILE A 8 -17.04 -2.95 -6.85
N LEU A 9 -17.02 -3.59 -5.66
CA LEU A 9 -17.41 -4.99 -5.49
C LEU A 9 -18.90 -5.24 -5.75
N ILE A 10 -19.77 -4.29 -5.45
CA ILE A 10 -21.23 -4.41 -5.66
C ILE A 10 -21.61 -3.82 -7.01
N GLY A 11 -21.07 -2.68 -7.39
CA GLY A 11 -21.42 -1.97 -8.60
C GLY A 11 -20.99 -2.70 -9.87
N ALA A 12 -19.78 -3.23 -9.94
CA ALA A 12 -19.28 -3.88 -11.14
C ALA A 12 -20.09 -5.11 -11.56
N PRO A 13 -20.48 -6.04 -10.66
CA PRO A 13 -21.37 -7.15 -11.01
C PRO A 13 -22.77 -6.70 -11.43
N ALA A 14 -23.32 -5.66 -10.80
CA ALA A 14 -24.63 -5.12 -11.15
C ALA A 14 -24.66 -4.56 -12.59
N PHE A 15 -23.62 -3.79 -12.97
CA PHE A 15 -23.48 -3.30 -14.35
C PHE A 15 -23.20 -4.43 -15.36
N GLY A 16 -22.45 -5.45 -14.97
CA GLY A 16 -22.26 -6.65 -15.79
C GLY A 16 -23.58 -7.40 -16.05
N ALA A 17 -24.40 -7.57 -15.02
CA ALA A 17 -25.73 -8.16 -15.12
C ALA A 17 -26.67 -7.33 -16.01
N ALA A 18 -26.66 -6.00 -15.88
CA ALA A 18 -27.41 -5.09 -16.75
C ALA A 18 -26.98 -5.22 -18.22
N GLY A 19 -25.68 -5.36 -18.50
CA GLY A 19 -25.16 -5.62 -19.84
C GLY A 19 -25.68 -6.92 -20.45
N LEU A 20 -25.71 -8.01 -19.64
CA LEU A 20 -26.29 -9.30 -20.05
C LEU A 20 -27.79 -9.20 -20.35
N LEU A 21 -28.52 -8.46 -19.51
CA LEU A 21 -29.97 -8.23 -19.68
C LEU A 21 -30.25 -7.49 -20.99
N LEU A 22 -29.48 -6.43 -21.28
CA LEU A 22 -29.59 -5.68 -22.54
C LEU A 22 -29.38 -6.56 -23.77
N ILE A 23 -28.39 -7.45 -23.75
CA ILE A 23 -28.12 -8.38 -24.85
C ILE A 23 -29.30 -9.36 -25.04
N ARG A 24 -29.87 -9.84 -23.93
CA ARG A 24 -31.00 -10.79 -23.99
C ARG A 24 -32.30 -10.16 -24.45
N LEU A 25 -32.58 -8.91 -24.07
CA LEU A 25 -33.82 -8.19 -24.42
C LEU A 25 -33.80 -7.70 -25.87
N HIS A 26 -32.66 -7.47 -26.49
CA HIS A 26 -32.55 -6.92 -27.84
C HIS A 26 -31.62 -7.78 -28.73
N PRO A 27 -31.98 -9.04 -29.03
CA PRO A 27 -31.11 -9.97 -29.76
C PRO A 27 -30.85 -9.53 -31.22
N GLY A 28 -31.74 -8.77 -31.83
CA GLY A 28 -31.62 -8.28 -33.20
C GLY A 28 -30.90 -6.94 -33.36
N ASN A 29 -30.59 -6.24 -32.27
CA ASN A 29 -30.01 -4.90 -32.32
C ASN A 29 -28.50 -4.95 -32.13
N LEU A 30 -27.76 -4.86 -33.25
CA LEU A 30 -26.28 -4.97 -33.24
C LEU A 30 -25.60 -3.91 -32.37
N PRO A 31 -25.95 -2.60 -32.41
CA PRO A 31 -25.38 -1.58 -31.53
C PRO A 31 -25.57 -1.89 -30.04
N VAL A 32 -26.73 -2.34 -29.62
CA VAL A 32 -27.06 -2.66 -28.23
C VAL A 32 -26.21 -3.84 -27.74
N ARG A 33 -26.01 -4.84 -28.59
CA ARG A 33 -25.14 -6.00 -28.28
C ARG A 33 -23.70 -5.57 -28.10
N ILE A 34 -23.17 -4.69 -28.98
CA ILE A 34 -21.79 -4.19 -28.86
C ILE A 34 -21.61 -3.45 -27.53
N VAL A 35 -22.52 -2.56 -27.17
CA VAL A 35 -22.50 -1.82 -25.90
C VAL A 35 -22.59 -2.79 -24.71
N GLY A 36 -23.46 -3.79 -24.78
CA GLY A 36 -23.60 -4.81 -23.74
C GLY A 36 -22.31 -5.62 -23.53
N TYR A 37 -21.67 -6.11 -24.59
CA TYR A 37 -20.40 -6.82 -24.48
C TYR A 37 -19.25 -5.92 -24.01
N ALA A 38 -19.15 -4.70 -24.50
CA ALA A 38 -18.17 -3.72 -24.05
C ALA A 38 -18.32 -3.43 -22.55
N GLY A 39 -19.56 -3.27 -22.07
CA GLY A 39 -19.87 -3.08 -20.66
C GLY A 39 -19.43 -4.27 -19.79
N ILE A 40 -19.76 -5.51 -20.20
CA ILE A 40 -19.36 -6.72 -19.49
C ILE A 40 -17.83 -6.83 -19.41
N LEU A 41 -17.13 -6.57 -20.50
CA LEU A 41 -15.69 -6.67 -20.58
C LEU A 41 -15.00 -5.61 -19.70
N PHE A 42 -15.51 -4.37 -19.74
CA PHE A 42 -14.98 -3.27 -18.94
C PHE A 42 -15.22 -3.48 -17.44
N PHE A 43 -16.47 -3.73 -17.03
CA PHE A 43 -16.80 -3.91 -15.61
C PHE A 43 -16.27 -5.23 -15.05
N GLY A 44 -16.24 -6.29 -15.84
CA GLY A 44 -15.60 -7.56 -15.47
C GLY A 44 -14.09 -7.39 -15.27
N GLY A 45 -13.43 -6.65 -16.15
CA GLY A 45 -12.02 -6.30 -16.01
C GLY A 45 -11.74 -5.46 -14.76
N CYS A 46 -12.55 -4.44 -14.49
CA CYS A 46 -12.46 -3.62 -13.29
C CYS A 46 -12.66 -4.45 -12.01
N PHE A 47 -13.61 -5.38 -12.01
CA PHE A 47 -13.86 -6.28 -10.89
C PHE A 47 -12.68 -7.22 -10.62
N ALA A 48 -12.15 -7.85 -11.66
CA ALA A 48 -10.97 -8.70 -11.56
C ALA A 48 -9.74 -7.94 -11.05
N ALA A 49 -9.50 -6.74 -11.59
CA ALA A 49 -8.43 -5.86 -11.13
C ALA A 49 -8.61 -5.46 -9.64
N GLY A 50 -9.85 -5.12 -9.24
CA GLY A 50 -10.19 -4.81 -7.85
C GLY A 50 -9.91 -5.98 -6.89
N LEU A 51 -10.29 -7.20 -7.29
CA LEU A 51 -9.99 -8.41 -6.51
C LEU A 51 -8.48 -8.67 -6.39
N LEU A 52 -7.72 -8.47 -7.45
CA LEU A 52 -6.26 -8.61 -7.42
C LEU A 52 -5.62 -7.58 -6.47
N VAL A 53 -6.09 -6.34 -6.50
CA VAL A 53 -5.62 -5.29 -5.59
C VAL A 53 -5.96 -5.64 -4.13
N LEU A 54 -7.19 -6.05 -3.84
CA LEU A 54 -7.61 -6.48 -2.50
C LEU A 54 -6.79 -7.66 -1.99
N ARG A 55 -6.59 -8.68 -2.83
CA ARG A 55 -5.77 -9.84 -2.49
C ARG A 55 -4.31 -9.44 -2.22
N ARG A 56 -3.79 -8.47 -2.96
CA ARG A 56 -2.44 -7.95 -2.77
C ARG A 56 -2.32 -7.15 -1.47
N LEU A 57 -3.33 -6.30 -1.13
CA LEU A 57 -3.36 -5.59 0.13
C LEU A 57 -3.46 -6.55 1.33
N ALA A 58 -4.31 -7.56 1.24
CA ALA A 58 -4.48 -8.55 2.30
C ALA A 58 -3.20 -9.40 2.54
N ARG A 59 -2.42 -9.65 1.49
CA ARG A 59 -1.16 -10.41 1.60
C ARG A 59 0.04 -9.57 2.03
N ASN A 60 0.02 -8.27 1.77
CA ASN A 60 1.12 -7.35 2.02
C ASN A 60 0.71 -6.34 3.11
N SER A 61 0.23 -6.82 4.25
CA SER A 61 0.09 -5.97 5.43
C SER A 61 1.48 -5.48 5.87
N GLU A 62 1.57 -4.20 6.22
CA GLU A 62 2.75 -3.70 6.92
C GLU A 62 2.94 -4.53 8.19
N ALA A 63 4.15 -5.00 8.41
CA ALA A 63 4.53 -5.67 9.62
C ALA A 63 5.75 -4.96 10.21
N LEU A 64 5.68 -4.65 11.48
CA LEU A 64 6.78 -4.09 12.25
C LEU A 64 7.20 -5.12 13.29
N THR A 65 8.46 -5.47 13.29
CA THR A 65 9.04 -6.37 14.30
C THR A 65 10.20 -5.68 14.98
N LEU A 66 10.06 -5.52 16.29
CA LEU A 66 11.08 -4.96 17.18
C LEU A 66 11.79 -6.10 17.89
N THR A 67 13.09 -6.20 17.69
CA THR A 67 13.95 -7.12 18.45
C THR A 67 15.09 -6.33 19.10
N PRO A 68 15.76 -6.85 20.14
CA PRO A 68 16.91 -6.17 20.73
C PRO A 68 18.06 -5.90 19.73
N GLU A 69 18.13 -6.67 18.65
CA GLU A 69 19.23 -6.58 17.68
C GLU A 69 18.89 -5.68 16.50
N LYS A 70 17.61 -5.66 16.06
CA LYS A 70 17.19 -4.99 14.82
C LYS A 70 15.74 -4.59 14.81
N LEU A 71 15.47 -3.54 14.04
CA LEU A 71 14.15 -3.11 13.61
C LEU A 71 13.86 -3.69 12.24
N THR A 72 12.82 -4.50 12.09
CA THR A 72 12.38 -5.01 10.79
C THR A 72 11.07 -4.33 10.39
N VAL A 73 11.09 -3.65 9.26
CA VAL A 73 9.93 -2.95 8.69
C VAL A 73 9.58 -3.58 7.36
N ARG A 74 8.40 -4.21 7.27
CA ARG A 74 7.85 -4.70 6.01
C ARG A 74 6.81 -3.72 5.50
N GLN A 75 7.07 -3.13 4.34
CA GLN A 75 6.16 -2.17 3.71
C GLN A 75 5.09 -2.89 2.85
N PRO A 76 3.92 -2.24 2.57
CA PRO A 76 2.84 -2.81 1.76
C PRO A 76 3.26 -3.16 0.33
N ASN A 77 4.35 -2.56 -0.16
CA ASN A 77 4.93 -2.86 -1.48
C ASN A 77 5.74 -4.18 -1.52
N GLY A 78 5.78 -4.92 -0.40
CA GLY A 78 6.51 -6.17 -0.23
C GLY A 78 8.01 -5.98 0.02
N ARG A 79 8.47 -4.74 0.28
CA ARG A 79 9.84 -4.48 0.68
C ARG A 79 10.01 -4.72 2.17
N GLU A 80 11.11 -5.32 2.52
CA GLU A 80 11.51 -5.54 3.90
C GLU A 80 12.85 -4.84 4.15
N TYR A 81 12.88 -4.05 5.20
CA TYR A 81 14.08 -3.37 5.69
C TYR A 81 14.41 -3.93 7.06
N ALA A 82 15.60 -4.45 7.22
CA ALA A 82 16.13 -4.88 8.50
C ALA A 82 17.25 -3.90 8.88
N LEU A 83 17.02 -3.10 9.91
CA LEU A 83 17.90 -2.05 10.38
C LEU A 83 18.44 -2.45 11.74
N LYS A 84 19.74 -2.36 11.92
CA LYS A 84 20.33 -2.43 13.26
C LYS A 84 20.06 -1.12 13.99
N TRP A 85 19.90 -1.16 15.31
CA TRP A 85 19.62 0.03 16.10
C TRP A 85 20.72 1.09 16.00
N ASN A 86 21.99 0.70 15.88
CA ASN A 86 23.11 1.60 15.70
C ASN A 86 23.15 2.31 14.32
N GLU A 87 22.37 1.84 13.33
CA GLU A 87 22.21 2.47 12.02
C GLU A 87 21.11 3.55 12.03
N ILE A 88 20.25 3.53 13.05
CA ILE A 88 19.14 4.46 13.21
C ILE A 88 19.60 5.67 14.00
N ARG A 89 19.49 6.85 13.40
CA ARG A 89 19.88 8.11 14.04
C ARG A 89 18.74 8.70 14.88
N SER A 90 17.53 8.68 14.34
CA SER A 90 16.34 9.23 15.00
C SER A 90 15.08 8.81 14.30
N PHE A 91 13.94 8.99 14.96
CA PHE A 91 12.61 8.92 14.39
C PHE A 91 12.04 10.34 14.22
N ARG A 92 11.31 10.57 13.14
CA ARG A 92 10.63 11.85 12.89
C ARG A 92 9.18 11.60 12.55
N GLU A 93 8.31 12.31 13.22
CA GLU A 93 6.90 12.37 12.81
C GLU A 93 6.74 13.20 11.55
N ALA A 94 5.99 12.68 10.59
CA ALA A 94 5.63 13.36 9.36
C ALA A 94 4.15 13.15 9.08
N ASP A 95 3.51 14.13 8.45
CA ASP A 95 2.15 14.03 7.97
C ASP A 95 2.15 14.21 6.44
N ILE A 96 1.56 13.28 5.73
CA ILE A 96 1.46 13.33 4.28
C ILE A 96 -0.01 13.19 3.91
N ASN A 97 -0.60 14.26 3.38
CA ASN A 97 -2.01 14.31 3.00
C ASN A 97 -2.99 13.93 4.15
N GLY A 98 -2.72 14.38 5.38
CA GLY A 98 -3.55 14.06 6.54
C GLY A 98 -3.36 12.63 7.08
N GLN A 99 -2.35 11.91 6.62
CA GLN A 99 -1.98 10.61 7.16
C GLN A 99 -0.68 10.72 7.97
N PRO A 100 -0.71 10.29 9.24
CA PRO A 100 0.48 10.30 10.08
C PRO A 100 1.44 9.18 9.68
N PHE A 101 2.72 9.51 9.60
CA PHE A 101 3.82 8.59 9.37
C PHE A 101 4.94 8.82 10.38
N ILE A 102 5.72 7.77 10.65
CA ILE A 102 6.98 7.86 11.37
C ILE A 102 8.10 7.55 10.38
N ALA A 103 8.91 8.56 10.09
CA ALA A 103 10.07 8.45 9.22
C ALA A 103 11.28 7.95 10.03
N VAL A 104 11.94 6.91 9.56
CA VAL A 104 13.15 6.36 10.17
C VAL A 104 14.36 7.04 9.53
N ILE A 105 15.06 7.87 10.29
CA ILE A 105 16.28 8.56 9.84
C ILE A 105 17.47 7.67 10.14
N THR A 106 18.17 7.22 9.09
CA THR A 106 19.35 6.38 9.20
C THR A 106 20.63 7.19 8.95
N SER A 107 21.74 6.75 9.51
CA SER A 107 23.05 7.39 9.31
C SER A 107 23.57 7.24 7.89
N GLU A 108 23.22 6.13 7.24
CA GLU A 108 23.54 5.87 5.83
C GLU A 108 22.28 5.57 5.02
N PRO A 109 22.26 5.92 3.70
CA PRO A 109 21.12 5.62 2.83
C PRO A 109 20.95 4.11 2.68
N GLN A 110 19.90 3.56 3.30
CA GLN A 110 19.61 2.15 3.30
C GLN A 110 19.13 1.64 1.94
N LYS A 111 19.73 0.55 1.47
CA LYS A 111 19.27 -0.17 0.28
C LYS A 111 18.24 -1.23 0.72
N PRO A 112 17.07 -1.33 0.06
CA PRO A 112 16.13 -2.40 0.37
C PRO A 112 16.78 -3.76 0.09
N ALA A 113 16.50 -4.74 0.94
CA ALA A 113 17.02 -6.11 0.80
C ALA A 113 16.62 -6.76 -0.55
N VAL A 114 15.52 -6.31 -1.15
CA VAL A 114 15.07 -6.74 -2.48
C VAL A 114 15.11 -5.57 -3.45
N GLN A 115 16.08 -5.57 -4.36
CA GLN A 115 16.20 -4.57 -5.43
C GLN A 115 15.15 -4.83 -6.52
N SER A 116 14.28 -3.85 -6.78
CA SER A 116 13.39 -3.88 -7.93
C SER A 116 14.05 -3.23 -9.14
N HIS A 117 14.22 -3.96 -10.24
CA HIS A 117 14.78 -3.48 -11.50
C HIS A 117 13.90 -2.51 -12.28
N ASN A 118 12.71 -2.14 -11.77
CA ASN A 118 11.76 -1.30 -12.49
C ASN A 118 12.11 0.20 -12.34
N ARG A 119 12.44 0.87 -13.47
CA ARG A 119 12.80 2.30 -13.54
C ARG A 119 11.75 3.23 -12.95
N LEU A 120 10.47 2.94 -13.15
CA LEU A 120 9.35 3.71 -12.59
C LEU A 120 9.34 3.68 -11.06
N ARG A 121 9.65 2.51 -10.47
CA ARG A 121 9.73 2.37 -9.01
C ARG A 121 10.93 3.09 -8.41
N LEU A 122 12.04 3.19 -9.14
CA LEU A 122 13.21 3.96 -8.72
C LEU A 122 12.90 5.47 -8.73
N TRP A 123 12.15 5.95 -9.72
CA TRP A 123 11.73 7.35 -9.79
C TRP A 123 10.76 7.72 -8.67
N LEU A 124 9.75 6.88 -8.41
CA LEU A 124 8.81 7.06 -7.29
C LEU A 124 9.53 7.06 -5.93
N ARG A 125 10.56 6.23 -5.75
CA ARG A 125 11.39 6.23 -4.53
C ARG A 125 12.09 7.56 -4.30
N ARG A 126 12.67 8.14 -5.36
CA ARG A 126 13.33 9.45 -5.26
C ARG A 126 12.37 10.57 -4.88
N LEU A 127 11.12 10.48 -5.30
CA LEU A 127 10.06 11.40 -4.88
C LEU A 127 9.71 11.22 -3.39
N ASP A 128 9.53 9.99 -2.93
CA ASP A 128 9.28 9.68 -1.52
C ASP A 128 10.43 10.17 -0.61
N GLU A 129 11.67 9.88 -0.97
CA GLU A 129 12.87 10.34 -0.25
C GLU A 129 12.95 11.88 -0.18
N ARG A 130 12.51 12.59 -1.23
CA ARG A 130 12.48 14.06 -1.24
C ARG A 130 11.38 14.65 -0.36
N LEU A 131 10.24 13.97 -0.27
CA LEU A 131 9.08 14.44 0.49
C LEU A 131 9.20 14.15 1.99
N THR A 132 9.73 13.00 2.35
CA THR A 132 9.81 12.54 3.75
C THR A 132 11.19 12.68 4.37
N GLY A 133 12.23 12.88 3.55
CA GLY A 133 13.63 12.86 4.00
C GLY A 133 14.11 11.47 4.45
N SER A 134 13.29 10.42 4.22
CA SER A 134 13.60 9.04 4.58
C SER A 134 13.10 8.07 3.52
N ALA A 135 13.85 6.99 3.31
CA ALA A 135 13.44 5.88 2.45
C ALA A 135 12.49 4.90 3.17
N ILE A 136 12.37 4.99 4.49
CA ILE A 136 11.62 4.06 5.33
C ILE A 136 10.62 4.84 6.15
N ASN A 137 9.34 4.67 5.81
CA ASN A 137 8.22 5.30 6.49
C ASN A 137 7.34 4.21 7.08
N ILE A 138 6.98 4.36 8.34
CA ILE A 138 6.12 3.46 9.09
C ILE A 138 4.76 4.15 9.23
N SER A 139 3.68 3.49 8.80
CA SER A 139 2.32 3.99 8.96
C SER A 139 1.66 3.38 10.19
N PRO A 140 1.37 4.14 11.26
CA PRO A 140 0.70 3.63 12.47
C PRO A 140 -0.67 3.02 12.18
N SER A 141 -1.40 3.60 11.22
CA SER A 141 -2.72 3.11 10.82
C SER A 141 -2.69 1.72 10.18
N SER A 142 -1.59 1.33 9.56
CA SER A 142 -1.42 -0.01 8.96
C SER A 142 -1.07 -1.08 10.00
N ILE A 143 -0.54 -0.66 11.15
CA ILE A 143 -0.13 -1.56 12.25
C ILE A 143 -1.22 -1.63 13.34
N HIS A 144 -2.33 -0.87 13.18
CA HIS A 144 -3.41 -0.77 14.18
C HIS A 144 -2.93 -0.33 15.57
N CYS A 145 -1.93 0.55 15.61
CA CYS A 145 -1.37 1.14 16.82
C CYS A 145 -1.59 2.65 16.84
N ARG A 146 -1.68 3.25 18.04
CA ARG A 146 -1.72 4.71 18.17
C ARG A 146 -0.34 5.28 17.85
N ARG A 147 -0.29 6.39 17.10
CA ARG A 147 0.96 7.02 16.67
C ARG A 147 1.89 7.32 17.84
N ASP A 148 1.34 7.94 18.89
CA ASP A 148 2.13 8.39 20.04
C ASP A 148 2.75 7.21 20.81
N GLU A 149 2.00 6.11 20.93
CA GLU A 149 2.41 4.88 21.59
C GLU A 149 3.50 4.16 20.78
N LEU A 150 3.34 4.09 19.46
CA LEU A 150 4.34 3.53 18.57
C LEU A 150 5.63 4.35 18.57
N TYR A 151 5.51 5.69 18.52
CA TYR A 151 6.66 6.59 18.55
C TYR A 151 7.44 6.46 19.85
N ALA A 152 6.76 6.46 21.01
CA ALA A 152 7.38 6.29 22.32
C ALA A 152 8.12 4.95 22.42
N THR A 153 7.48 3.85 21.96
CA THR A 153 8.11 2.52 21.96
C THR A 153 9.37 2.48 21.09
N LEU A 154 9.33 3.08 19.90
CA LEU A 154 10.48 3.14 19.00
C LEU A 154 11.65 3.94 19.61
N CYS A 155 11.35 5.06 20.27
CA CYS A 155 12.37 5.87 20.96
C CYS A 155 12.97 5.11 22.15
N GLU A 156 12.16 4.42 22.94
CA GLU A 156 12.64 3.59 24.07
C GLU A 156 13.61 2.49 23.60
N TYR A 157 13.25 1.80 22.50
CA TYR A 157 14.14 0.79 21.92
C TYR A 157 15.43 1.38 21.37
N LEU A 158 15.37 2.56 20.76
CA LEU A 158 16.56 3.25 20.26
C LEU A 158 17.50 3.67 21.39
N GLU A 159 16.97 4.21 22.49
CA GLU A 159 17.76 4.56 23.68
C GLU A 159 18.42 3.33 24.31
N LYS A 160 17.69 2.22 24.35
CA LYS A 160 18.15 0.99 25.01
C LYS A 160 19.17 0.20 24.20
N TYR A 161 19.03 0.18 22.87
CA TYR A 161 19.80 -0.71 21.98
C TYR A 161 20.57 0.02 20.88
N GLY A 162 20.45 1.34 20.77
CA GLY A 162 21.09 2.15 19.72
C GLY A 162 22.52 2.58 20.02
N GLN A 163 23.10 2.13 21.17
CA GLN A 163 24.47 2.47 21.58
C GLN A 163 25.49 1.61 20.86
#